data_c97870ed9c15b4d6978073000478d890
#
_entry.id   c97870ed9c15b4d6978073000478d890
#
_cell.length_a   1.000
_cell.length_b   1.000
_cell.length_c   1.000
_cell.angle_alpha   90.00
_cell.angle_beta   90.00
_cell.angle_gamma   90.00
#
_symmetry.space_group_name_H-M   'P 1'
#
loop_
_entity.id
_entity.type
_entity.pdbx_description
1 polymer ?
#
loop_
_entity_poly.entity_id
_entity_poly.type
_entity_poly.pdbx_seq_one_letter_code
_entity_poly.pdbx_strand_id
1 'polypeptide(L)'
;MDHMTPRLAGQKGLRGDIIREIKRAQPLTAKELGEIFGVSANAVRRHLKELEAEGLVVYGREQRGTGAPTYAFRLSSDGEALFPRQYEQALTRLIGHVVDHEGRAAAIAVVDEQYADLRRQLGGVSDNLTPFDRLKNVTNVMGEAGFMTESSEEDGEVMLSVHNCVLHAVVNCLPEVCDTELRFLEDALGARVERQTHILSGCNACEYTIEFHGGLQGDA
;
A
#
# COMPACT_ATOMS: atom_id res chain seq x y z
N MET A 1 7.79 -17.74 22.67
CA MET A 1 7.05 -16.47 22.80
C MET A 1 6.50 -16.15 21.43
N ASP A 2 5.17 -16.29 21.30
CA ASP A 2 4.48 -16.05 20.02
C ASP A 2 4.49 -14.56 19.71
N HIS A 3 5.36 -14.12 18.83
CA HIS A 3 5.30 -12.78 18.23
C HIS A 3 4.15 -12.75 17.22
N MET A 4 2.93 -12.76 17.77
CA MET A 4 1.71 -12.65 16.99
C MET A 4 1.56 -11.20 16.53
N THR A 5 1.54 -10.99 15.22
CA THR A 5 1.29 -9.67 14.61
C THR A 5 -0.06 -9.12 15.07
N PRO A 6 -0.22 -7.79 15.21
CA PRO A 6 -1.48 -7.15 15.60
C PRO A 6 -2.69 -7.57 14.75
N ARG A 7 -2.48 -7.90 13.47
CA ARG A 7 -3.55 -8.34 12.55
C ARG A 7 -4.10 -9.74 12.88
N LEU A 8 -3.26 -10.66 13.36
CA LEU A 8 -3.71 -11.98 13.87
C LEU A 8 -4.28 -11.91 15.29
N ALA A 9 -3.94 -10.87 16.07
CA ALA A 9 -4.46 -10.68 17.42
C ALA A 9 -6.00 -10.52 17.46
N GLY A 10 -6.63 -10.06 16.37
CA GLY A 10 -8.09 -10.03 16.20
C GLY A 10 -8.73 -11.39 15.97
N GLN A 11 -7.94 -12.41 15.60
CA GLN A 11 -8.41 -13.77 15.26
C GLN A 11 -8.13 -14.71 16.44
N LYS A 12 -9.01 -14.69 17.47
CA LYS A 12 -8.87 -15.50 18.70
C LYS A 12 -9.63 -16.81 18.62
N GLY A 13 -9.26 -17.78 19.48
CA GLY A 13 -9.94 -19.08 19.62
C GLY A 13 -9.85 -19.93 18.36
N LEU A 14 -10.80 -20.86 18.20
CA LEU A 14 -10.82 -21.85 17.11
C LEU A 14 -10.70 -21.21 15.72
N ARG A 15 -11.27 -20.02 15.51
CA ARG A 15 -11.18 -19.29 14.25
C ARG A 15 -9.74 -18.93 13.92
N GLY A 16 -8.99 -18.38 14.87
CA GLY A 16 -7.57 -18.06 14.70
C GLY A 16 -6.71 -19.32 14.51
N ASP A 17 -7.06 -20.42 15.18
CA ASP A 17 -6.37 -21.70 15.03
C ASP A 17 -6.58 -22.29 13.64
N ILE A 18 -7.78 -22.20 13.08
CA ILE A 18 -8.11 -22.60 11.70
C ILE A 18 -7.24 -21.82 10.70
N ILE A 19 -7.15 -20.51 10.82
CA ILE A 19 -6.32 -19.68 9.92
C ILE A 19 -4.85 -20.12 9.99
N ARG A 20 -4.31 -20.33 11.20
CA ARG A 20 -2.94 -20.77 11.41
C ARG A 20 -2.67 -22.14 10.82
N GLU A 21 -3.62 -23.07 10.96
CA GLU A 21 -3.45 -24.42 10.45
C GLU A 21 -3.57 -24.49 8.93
N ILE A 22 -4.50 -23.73 8.34
CA ILE A 22 -4.55 -23.56 6.88
C ILE A 22 -3.21 -23.00 6.37
N LYS A 23 -2.65 -21.98 7.05
CA LYS A 23 -1.33 -21.45 6.66
C LYS A 23 -0.22 -22.50 6.64
N ARG A 24 -0.25 -23.46 7.58
CA ARG A 24 0.78 -24.49 7.71
C ARG A 24 0.65 -25.62 6.67
N ALA A 25 -0.59 -26.02 6.36
CA ALA A 25 -0.84 -27.28 5.65
C ALA A 25 -1.90 -27.19 4.53
N GLN A 26 -2.19 -25.99 4.02
CA GLN A 26 -3.18 -25.83 2.95
C GLN A 26 -2.84 -26.63 1.68
N PRO A 27 -3.86 -27.18 1.02
CA PRO A 27 -5.29 -27.01 1.29
C PRO A 27 -5.81 -28.02 2.33
N LEU A 28 -6.74 -27.56 3.18
CA LEU A 28 -7.37 -28.40 4.20
C LEU A 28 -8.89 -28.41 4.05
N THR A 29 -9.49 -29.59 4.30
CA THR A 29 -10.94 -29.77 4.36
C THR A 29 -11.47 -29.46 5.76
N ALA A 30 -12.78 -29.15 5.87
CA ALA A 30 -13.42 -28.98 7.17
C ALA A 30 -13.35 -30.21 8.05
N LYS A 31 -13.26 -31.42 7.46
CA LYS A 31 -13.12 -32.68 8.18
C LYS A 31 -11.73 -32.79 8.82
N GLU A 32 -10.66 -32.57 8.04
CA GLU A 32 -9.28 -32.58 8.52
C GLU A 32 -9.05 -31.57 9.64
N LEU A 33 -9.55 -30.35 9.46
CA LEU A 33 -9.49 -29.32 10.51
C LEU A 33 -10.26 -29.73 11.76
N GLY A 34 -11.43 -30.39 11.61
CA GLY A 34 -12.20 -30.92 12.72
C GLY A 34 -11.44 -31.97 13.50
N GLU A 35 -10.76 -32.88 12.79
CA GLU A 35 -9.91 -33.93 13.38
C GLU A 35 -8.70 -33.31 14.12
N ILE A 36 -8.04 -32.32 13.54
CA ILE A 36 -6.90 -31.62 14.16
C ILE A 36 -7.29 -30.93 15.47
N PHE A 37 -8.46 -30.28 15.51
CA PHE A 37 -8.88 -29.51 16.69
C PHE A 37 -9.81 -30.24 17.62
N GLY A 38 -10.16 -31.49 17.34
CA GLY A 38 -11.08 -32.30 18.17
C GLY A 38 -12.51 -31.75 18.19
N VAL A 39 -12.96 -31.10 17.11
CA VAL A 39 -14.30 -30.53 16.98
C VAL A 39 -15.03 -31.07 15.76
N SER A 40 -16.36 -30.91 15.73
CA SER A 40 -17.12 -31.36 14.56
C SER A 40 -16.79 -30.58 13.30
N ALA A 41 -16.81 -31.27 12.15
CA ALA A 41 -16.64 -30.60 10.84
C ALA A 41 -17.68 -29.47 10.60
N ASN A 42 -18.88 -29.58 11.23
CA ASN A 42 -19.90 -28.53 11.13
C ASN A 42 -19.51 -27.27 11.89
N ALA A 43 -18.87 -27.39 13.05
CA ALA A 43 -18.33 -26.25 13.79
C ALA A 43 -17.25 -25.52 12.95
N VAL A 44 -16.36 -26.30 12.33
CA VAL A 44 -15.33 -25.74 11.42
C VAL A 44 -15.96 -25.06 10.21
N ARG A 45 -16.96 -25.69 9.57
CA ARG A 45 -17.63 -25.08 8.39
C ARG A 45 -18.24 -23.73 8.68
N ARG A 46 -18.77 -23.50 9.89
CA ARG A 46 -19.30 -22.19 10.28
C ARG A 46 -18.19 -21.13 10.23
N HIS A 47 -17.04 -21.40 10.82
CA HIS A 47 -15.91 -20.47 10.79
C HIS A 47 -15.33 -20.28 9.38
N LEU A 48 -15.23 -21.38 8.60
CA LEU A 48 -14.76 -21.28 7.21
C LEU A 48 -15.69 -20.41 6.34
N LYS A 49 -17.02 -20.49 6.55
CA LYS A 49 -17.99 -19.65 5.85
C LYS A 49 -17.86 -18.17 6.25
N GLU A 50 -17.62 -17.89 7.52
CA GLU A 50 -17.35 -16.52 8.00
C GLU A 50 -16.06 -15.97 7.40
N LEU A 51 -14.97 -16.76 7.40
CA LEU A 51 -13.68 -16.41 6.82
C LEU A 51 -13.73 -16.22 5.30
N GLU A 52 -14.56 -17.00 4.60
CA GLU A 52 -14.81 -16.84 3.17
C GLU A 52 -15.57 -15.54 2.88
N ALA A 53 -16.61 -15.24 3.67
CA ALA A 53 -17.39 -14.01 3.53
C ALA A 53 -16.54 -12.74 3.79
N GLU A 54 -15.51 -12.85 4.64
CA GLU A 54 -14.55 -11.79 4.88
C GLU A 54 -13.39 -11.77 3.85
N GLY A 55 -13.40 -12.68 2.87
CA GLY A 55 -12.38 -12.76 1.84
C GLY A 55 -11.03 -13.33 2.34
N LEU A 56 -10.94 -13.92 3.54
CA LEU A 56 -9.69 -14.41 4.11
C LEU A 56 -9.33 -15.83 3.66
N VAL A 57 -10.31 -16.61 3.23
CA VAL A 57 -10.10 -17.96 2.66
C VAL A 57 -10.86 -18.11 1.35
N VAL A 58 -10.31 -18.95 0.50
CA VAL A 58 -10.95 -19.41 -0.73
C VAL A 58 -11.01 -20.95 -0.72
N TYR A 59 -11.93 -21.52 -1.47
CA TYR A 59 -12.03 -22.98 -1.56
C TYR A 59 -12.05 -23.45 -3.01
N GLY A 60 -11.63 -24.69 -3.19
CA GLY A 60 -11.72 -25.42 -4.44
C GLY A 60 -12.25 -26.83 -4.20
N ARG A 61 -12.68 -27.50 -5.28
CA ARG A 61 -12.99 -28.93 -5.23
C ARG A 61 -11.70 -29.73 -5.45
N GLU A 62 -11.40 -30.60 -4.51
CA GLU A 62 -10.25 -31.47 -4.61
C GLU A 62 -10.68 -32.94 -4.54
N GLN A 63 -10.10 -33.77 -5.41
CA GLN A 63 -10.27 -35.22 -5.35
C GLN A 63 -9.31 -35.78 -4.31
N ARG A 64 -9.84 -36.33 -3.23
CA ARG A 64 -9.05 -36.99 -2.18
C ARG A 64 -9.50 -38.44 -2.03
N GLY A 65 -8.74 -39.35 -2.65
CA GLY A 65 -9.08 -40.75 -2.71
C GLY A 65 -10.17 -41.10 -3.73
N THR A 66 -10.87 -42.24 -3.53
CA THR A 66 -11.85 -42.81 -4.47
C THR A 66 -13.26 -42.25 -4.30
N GLY A 67 -13.49 -41.31 -3.34
CA GLY A 67 -14.79 -40.70 -3.04
C GLY A 67 -15.14 -39.52 -3.95
N ALA A 68 -16.30 -38.89 -3.69
CA ALA A 68 -16.68 -37.65 -4.37
C ALA A 68 -15.71 -36.51 -4.01
N PRO A 69 -15.47 -35.55 -4.94
CA PRO A 69 -14.67 -34.39 -4.68
C PRO A 69 -15.17 -33.62 -3.46
N THR A 70 -14.25 -33.16 -2.61
CA THR A 70 -14.55 -32.41 -1.39
C THR A 70 -14.05 -30.97 -1.52
N TYR A 71 -14.64 -30.07 -0.74
CA TYR A 71 -14.16 -28.69 -0.64
C TYR A 71 -12.93 -28.62 0.27
N ALA A 72 -11.84 -28.10 -0.27
CA ALA A 72 -10.60 -27.83 0.44
C ALA A 72 -10.30 -26.33 0.41
N PHE A 73 -9.86 -25.81 1.53
CA PHE A 73 -9.72 -24.39 1.81
C PHE A 73 -8.24 -23.99 1.80
N ARG A 74 -7.98 -22.79 1.25
CA ARG A 74 -6.68 -22.12 1.21
C ARG A 74 -6.85 -20.69 1.71
N LEU A 75 -5.78 -20.07 2.17
CA LEU A 75 -5.80 -18.63 2.38
C LEU A 75 -5.93 -17.91 1.05
N SER A 76 -6.66 -16.82 1.05
CA SER A 76 -6.63 -15.82 -0.02
C SER A 76 -5.37 -14.95 0.11
N SER A 77 -5.16 -13.98 -0.82
CA SER A 77 -4.14 -12.94 -0.66
C SER A 77 -4.32 -12.14 0.64
N ASP A 78 -5.56 -11.82 1.01
CA ASP A 78 -5.88 -11.08 2.23
C ASP A 78 -5.68 -11.94 3.48
N GLY A 79 -6.00 -13.24 3.41
CA GLY A 79 -5.68 -14.20 4.46
C GLY A 79 -4.18 -14.37 4.66
N GLU A 80 -3.41 -14.42 3.57
CA GLU A 80 -1.94 -14.45 3.62
C GLU A 80 -1.35 -13.15 4.21
N ALA A 81 -1.99 -12.00 3.98
CA ALA A 81 -1.56 -10.71 4.52
C ALA A 81 -1.74 -10.57 6.04
N LEU A 82 -2.48 -11.49 6.69
CA LEU A 82 -2.57 -11.53 8.15
C LEU A 82 -1.26 -11.97 8.82
N PHE A 83 -0.39 -12.65 8.09
CA PHE A 83 0.88 -13.16 8.63
C PHE A 83 2.01 -12.14 8.51
N PRO A 84 2.96 -12.12 9.48
CA PRO A 84 4.05 -11.17 9.47
C PRO A 84 4.88 -11.29 8.20
N ARG A 85 5.17 -10.13 7.61
CA ARG A 85 6.10 -10.01 6.49
C ARG A 85 7.12 -8.95 6.85
N GLN A 86 8.38 -9.22 6.59
CA GLN A 86 9.49 -8.30 6.92
C GLN A 86 9.90 -7.47 5.69
N TYR A 87 8.93 -7.03 4.89
CA TYR A 87 9.22 -6.29 3.66
C TYR A 87 9.94 -4.97 3.94
N GLU A 88 9.52 -4.23 4.97
CA GLU A 88 10.17 -2.97 5.34
C GLU A 88 11.63 -3.19 5.75
N GLN A 89 11.89 -4.20 6.57
CA GLN A 89 13.25 -4.53 7.00
C GLN A 89 14.13 -5.00 5.83
N ALA A 90 13.56 -5.81 4.93
CA ALA A 90 14.26 -6.26 3.74
C ALA A 90 14.57 -5.07 2.81
N LEU A 91 13.60 -4.19 2.58
CA LEU A 91 13.77 -2.96 1.78
C LEU A 91 14.83 -2.04 2.39
N THR A 92 14.78 -1.77 3.70
CA THR A 92 15.76 -0.95 4.40
C THR A 92 17.18 -1.51 4.24
N ARG A 93 17.35 -2.84 4.35
CA ARG A 93 18.67 -3.49 4.14
C ARG A 93 19.14 -3.38 2.69
N LEU A 94 18.24 -3.54 1.71
CA LEU A 94 18.56 -3.39 0.29
C LEU A 94 19.00 -1.95 -0.02
N ILE A 95 18.26 -0.96 0.46
CA ILE A 95 18.64 0.45 0.30
C ILE A 95 19.96 0.74 0.98
N GLY A 96 20.18 0.28 2.21
CA GLY A 96 21.45 0.41 2.91
C GLY A 96 22.60 -0.17 2.10
N HIS A 97 22.42 -1.37 1.53
CA HIS A 97 23.43 -2.00 0.67
C HIS A 97 23.76 -1.14 -0.57
N VAL A 98 22.76 -0.60 -1.25
CA VAL A 98 22.98 0.29 -2.41
C VAL A 98 23.72 1.56 -1.98
N VAL A 99 23.33 2.17 -0.85
CA VAL A 99 24.00 3.36 -0.30
C VAL A 99 25.46 3.09 0.01
N ASP A 100 25.77 1.94 0.61
CA ASP A 100 27.13 1.57 1.03
C ASP A 100 28.05 1.25 -0.15
N HIS A 101 27.53 0.70 -1.25
CA HIS A 101 28.33 0.22 -2.38
C HIS A 101 28.32 1.17 -3.58
N GLU A 102 27.21 1.85 -3.84
CA GLU A 102 27.00 2.69 -5.01
C GLU A 102 26.74 4.16 -4.67
N GLY A 103 26.55 4.44 -3.38
CA GLY A 103 26.32 5.79 -2.86
C GLY A 103 24.84 6.19 -2.82
N ARG A 104 24.56 7.26 -2.06
CA ARG A 104 23.18 7.77 -1.85
C ARG A 104 22.49 8.17 -3.14
N ALA A 105 23.23 8.76 -4.09
CA ALA A 105 22.67 9.19 -5.37
C ALA A 105 22.10 8.03 -6.19
N ALA A 106 22.76 6.85 -6.16
CA ALA A 106 22.26 5.66 -6.83
C ALA A 106 20.96 5.15 -6.18
N ALA A 107 20.89 5.14 -4.84
CA ALA A 107 19.67 4.76 -4.12
C ALA A 107 18.50 5.73 -4.41
N ILE A 108 18.75 7.03 -4.51
CA ILE A 108 17.75 8.05 -4.87
C ILE A 108 17.27 7.82 -6.30
N ALA A 109 18.17 7.51 -7.25
CA ALA A 109 17.80 7.27 -8.64
C ALA A 109 16.83 6.08 -8.80
N VAL A 110 17.00 5.01 -8.00
CA VAL A 110 16.05 3.87 -7.99
C VAL A 110 14.65 4.32 -7.58
N VAL A 111 14.53 5.21 -6.61
CA VAL A 111 13.24 5.74 -6.16
C VAL A 111 12.67 6.75 -7.16
N ASP A 112 13.53 7.52 -7.83
CA ASP A 112 13.09 8.48 -8.86
C ASP A 112 12.38 7.78 -10.04
N GLU A 113 12.70 6.52 -10.33
CA GLU A 113 11.97 5.72 -11.32
C GLU A 113 10.48 5.56 -10.98
N GLN A 114 10.11 5.49 -9.70
CA GLN A 114 8.71 5.44 -9.29
C GLN A 114 7.97 6.73 -9.66
N TYR A 115 8.59 7.89 -9.46
CA TYR A 115 8.02 9.16 -9.87
C TYR A 115 8.04 9.34 -11.40
N ALA A 116 9.01 8.73 -12.09
CA ALA A 116 9.00 8.67 -13.55
C ALA A 116 7.79 7.86 -14.07
N ASP A 117 7.36 6.81 -13.36
CA ASP A 117 6.14 6.08 -13.67
C ASP A 117 4.88 6.94 -13.52
N LEU A 118 4.79 7.74 -12.46
CA LEU A 118 3.70 8.70 -12.26
C LEU A 118 3.70 9.77 -13.36
N ARG A 119 4.87 10.29 -13.73
CA ARG A 119 5.00 11.23 -14.86
C ARG A 119 4.51 10.62 -16.18
N ARG A 120 4.79 9.35 -16.44
CA ARG A 120 4.29 8.64 -17.63
C ARG A 120 2.77 8.51 -17.64
N GLN A 121 2.16 8.24 -16.49
CA GLN A 121 0.70 8.17 -16.35
C GLN A 121 0.02 9.53 -16.58
N LEU A 122 0.66 10.62 -16.20
CA LEU A 122 0.18 11.98 -16.48
C LEU A 122 0.26 12.36 -17.97
N GLY A 123 0.98 11.56 -18.79
CA GLY A 123 1.11 11.83 -20.23
C GLY A 123 2.04 13.01 -20.58
N GLY A 124 2.87 13.45 -19.63
CA GLY A 124 3.69 14.65 -19.71
C GLY A 124 2.90 15.93 -19.40
N VAL A 125 3.63 17.04 -19.20
CA VAL A 125 3.00 18.37 -19.07
C VAL A 125 2.43 18.73 -20.45
N SER A 126 1.13 18.57 -20.63
CA SER A 126 0.46 19.06 -21.83
C SER A 126 0.28 20.57 -21.69
N ASP A 127 0.91 21.35 -22.57
CA ASP A 127 0.78 22.81 -22.63
C ASP A 127 -0.70 23.26 -22.81
N ASN A 128 -1.57 22.33 -23.16
CA ASN A 128 -3.00 22.55 -23.36
C ASN A 128 -3.86 22.39 -22.10
N LEU A 129 -3.31 21.95 -20.97
CA LEU A 129 -4.05 21.77 -19.72
C LEU A 129 -4.01 23.06 -18.89
N THR A 130 -5.18 23.43 -18.35
CA THR A 130 -5.23 24.52 -17.38
C THR A 130 -4.48 24.14 -16.08
N PRO A 131 -4.01 25.10 -15.27
CA PRO A 131 -3.43 24.85 -13.95
C PRO A 131 -4.34 23.97 -13.07
N PHE A 132 -5.65 24.21 -13.11
CA PHE A 132 -6.64 23.42 -12.37
C PHE A 132 -6.70 21.95 -12.85
N ASP A 133 -6.69 21.72 -14.17
CA ASP A 133 -6.71 20.36 -14.73
C ASP A 133 -5.43 19.60 -14.38
N ARG A 134 -4.26 20.28 -14.40
CA ARG A 134 -2.98 19.69 -13.98
C ARG A 134 -3.02 19.28 -12.50
N LEU A 135 -3.49 20.16 -11.62
CA LEU A 135 -3.63 19.86 -10.19
C LEU A 135 -4.54 18.66 -9.96
N LYS A 136 -5.70 18.65 -10.62
CA LYS A 136 -6.66 17.54 -10.53
C LYS A 136 -6.06 16.22 -11.00
N ASN A 137 -5.34 16.24 -12.14
CA ASN A 137 -4.70 15.05 -12.68
C ASN A 137 -3.60 14.50 -11.73
N VAL A 138 -2.75 15.39 -11.21
CA VAL A 138 -1.71 15.01 -10.24
C VAL A 138 -2.33 14.43 -8.98
N THR A 139 -3.35 15.09 -8.40
CA THR A 139 -4.08 14.60 -7.23
C THR A 139 -4.66 13.21 -7.48
N ASN A 140 -5.28 12.96 -8.64
CA ASN A 140 -5.86 11.67 -8.99
C ASN A 140 -4.79 10.58 -9.16
N VAL A 141 -3.75 10.83 -9.96
CA VAL A 141 -2.68 9.84 -10.22
C VAL A 141 -1.94 9.46 -8.94
N MET A 142 -1.61 10.42 -8.10
CA MET A 142 -1.00 10.15 -6.79
C MET A 142 -1.97 9.42 -5.86
N GLY A 143 -3.25 9.78 -5.87
CA GLY A 143 -4.30 9.10 -5.10
C GLY A 143 -4.43 7.63 -5.48
N GLU A 144 -4.47 7.31 -6.79
CA GLU A 144 -4.48 5.93 -7.30
C GLU A 144 -3.21 5.15 -6.94
N ALA A 145 -2.08 5.84 -6.85
CA ALA A 145 -0.81 5.27 -6.38
C ALA A 145 -0.73 5.10 -4.85
N GLY A 146 -1.78 5.49 -4.10
CA GLY A 146 -1.90 5.24 -2.67
C GLY A 146 -1.41 6.37 -1.76
N PHE A 147 -1.10 7.55 -2.29
CA PHE A 147 -0.64 8.69 -1.48
C PHE A 147 -1.74 9.36 -0.65
N MET A 148 -3.02 9.07 -0.90
CA MET A 148 -4.17 9.71 -0.24
C MET A 148 -4.09 11.23 -0.34
N THR A 149 -4.15 11.73 -1.57
CA THR A 149 -3.98 13.14 -1.91
C THR A 149 -5.31 13.89 -1.92
N GLU A 150 -5.29 15.10 -1.39
CA GLU A 150 -6.40 16.06 -1.45
C GLU A 150 -5.84 17.43 -1.89
N SER A 151 -6.63 18.18 -2.64
CA SER A 151 -6.28 19.56 -3.01
C SER A 151 -7.40 20.52 -2.63
N SER A 152 -7.03 21.70 -2.15
CA SER A 152 -7.95 22.78 -1.78
C SER A 152 -7.45 24.12 -2.34
N GLU A 153 -8.37 25.05 -2.47
CA GLU A 153 -8.10 26.45 -2.79
C GLU A 153 -8.82 27.32 -1.76
N GLU A 154 -8.08 28.09 -0.99
CA GLU A 154 -8.59 29.04 -0.01
C GLU A 154 -7.90 30.40 -0.21
N ASP A 155 -8.70 31.48 -0.33
CA ASP A 155 -8.20 32.85 -0.49
C ASP A 155 -7.19 33.06 -1.66
N GLY A 156 -7.31 32.22 -2.70
CA GLY A 156 -6.39 32.25 -3.87
C GLY A 156 -5.08 31.46 -3.64
N GLU A 157 -4.91 30.85 -2.49
CA GLU A 157 -3.80 29.93 -2.20
C GLU A 157 -4.21 28.51 -2.53
N VAL A 158 -3.39 27.81 -3.30
CA VAL A 158 -3.62 26.42 -3.70
C VAL A 158 -2.78 25.52 -2.84
N MET A 159 -3.44 24.55 -2.19
CA MET A 159 -2.78 23.56 -1.36
C MET A 159 -2.99 22.15 -1.89
N LEU A 160 -1.94 21.34 -1.79
CA LEU A 160 -1.99 19.89 -2.00
C LEU A 160 -1.55 19.22 -0.70
N SER A 161 -2.39 18.32 -0.18
CA SER A 161 -2.11 17.53 1.02
C SER A 161 -1.91 16.07 0.65
N VAL A 162 -0.83 15.46 1.16
CA VAL A 162 -0.45 14.05 0.99
C VAL A 162 -0.52 13.39 2.35
N HIS A 163 -1.58 12.62 2.62
CA HIS A 163 -1.85 12.03 3.95
C HIS A 163 -1.17 10.67 4.16
N ASN A 164 -0.72 10.01 3.10
CA ASN A 164 -0.03 8.73 3.20
C ASN A 164 1.29 8.77 2.43
N CYS A 165 2.40 8.59 3.13
CA CYS A 165 3.70 8.42 2.49
C CYS A 165 3.88 6.94 2.10
N VAL A 166 3.69 6.61 0.82
CA VAL A 166 3.86 5.24 0.31
C VAL A 166 5.31 4.75 0.41
N LEU A 167 6.26 5.68 0.55
CA LEU A 167 7.71 5.42 0.68
C LEU A 167 8.20 5.55 2.13
N HIS A 168 7.31 5.52 3.14
CA HIS A 168 7.66 5.79 4.53
C HIS A 168 8.88 5.00 5.03
N ALA A 169 8.98 3.71 4.70
CA ALA A 169 10.14 2.89 5.09
C ALA A 169 11.45 3.36 4.43
N VAL A 170 11.37 3.90 3.22
CA VAL A 170 12.52 4.41 2.46
C VAL A 170 12.97 5.75 3.01
N VAL A 171 12.05 6.69 3.18
CA VAL A 171 12.37 8.07 3.61
C VAL A 171 12.92 8.11 5.04
N ASN A 172 12.61 7.13 5.88
CA ASN A 172 13.21 6.98 7.21
C ASN A 172 14.73 6.71 7.17
N CYS A 173 15.25 6.07 6.13
CA CYS A 173 16.68 5.82 5.94
C CYS A 173 17.33 6.70 4.88
N LEU A 174 16.55 7.28 3.97
CA LEU A 174 17.00 8.14 2.88
C LEU A 174 16.06 9.35 2.72
N PRO A 175 16.10 10.34 3.64
CA PRO A 175 15.16 11.49 3.64
C PRO A 175 15.21 12.33 2.37
N GLU A 176 16.33 12.32 1.64
CA GLU A 176 16.51 13.07 0.39
C GLU A 176 15.54 12.62 -0.72
N VAL A 177 14.93 11.46 -0.57
CA VAL A 177 13.85 11.01 -1.46
C VAL A 177 12.64 11.96 -1.45
N CYS A 178 12.43 12.68 -0.34
CA CYS A 178 11.37 13.69 -0.26
C CYS A 178 11.60 14.88 -1.20
N ASP A 179 12.85 15.15 -1.61
CA ASP A 179 13.17 16.19 -2.60
C ASP A 179 12.84 15.71 -4.03
N THR A 180 12.82 14.40 -4.26
CA THR A 180 12.35 13.81 -5.51
C THR A 180 10.83 14.01 -5.68
N GLU A 181 10.06 13.83 -4.60
CA GLU A 181 8.62 14.13 -4.61
C GLU A 181 8.35 15.61 -4.92
N LEU A 182 9.09 16.51 -4.27
CA LEU A 182 8.95 17.94 -4.51
C LEU A 182 9.21 18.30 -5.98
N ARG A 183 10.33 17.82 -6.54
CA ARG A 183 10.65 18.01 -7.97
C ARG A 183 9.60 17.42 -8.90
N PHE A 184 9.08 16.23 -8.55
CA PHE A 184 7.98 15.63 -9.31
C PHE A 184 6.76 16.54 -9.35
N LEU A 185 6.36 17.12 -8.22
CA LEU A 185 5.22 18.03 -8.12
C LEU A 185 5.47 19.32 -8.94
N GLU A 186 6.65 19.93 -8.81
CA GLU A 186 7.03 21.12 -9.60
C GLU A 186 6.95 20.86 -11.11
N ASP A 187 7.57 19.76 -11.55
CA ASP A 187 7.57 19.35 -12.96
C ASP A 187 6.16 19.05 -13.47
N ALA A 188 5.36 18.29 -12.72
CA ALA A 188 4.04 17.85 -13.15
C ALA A 188 2.99 18.97 -13.15
N LEU A 189 3.12 19.93 -12.23
CA LEU A 189 2.22 21.08 -12.13
C LEU A 189 2.66 22.25 -13.02
N GLY A 190 3.96 22.34 -13.35
CA GLY A 190 4.54 23.52 -13.99
C GLY A 190 4.41 24.75 -13.09
N ALA A 191 4.62 24.58 -11.79
CA ALA A 191 4.40 25.58 -10.76
C ALA A 191 5.53 25.55 -9.74
N ARG A 192 5.68 26.62 -8.97
CA ARG A 192 6.52 26.60 -7.77
C ARG A 192 5.77 25.87 -6.67
N VAL A 193 6.45 24.92 -6.02
CA VAL A 193 5.87 24.11 -4.93
C VAL A 193 6.73 24.28 -3.68
N GLU A 194 6.10 24.60 -2.56
CA GLU A 194 6.79 24.75 -1.27
C GLU A 194 6.16 23.84 -0.22
N ARG A 195 6.96 22.99 0.43
CA ARG A 195 6.48 22.11 1.48
C ARG A 195 6.32 22.87 2.78
N GLN A 196 5.09 22.91 3.33
CA GLN A 196 4.75 23.59 4.58
C GLN A 196 4.84 22.66 5.78
N THR A 197 4.33 21.43 5.66
CA THR A 197 4.37 20.42 6.71
C THR A 197 4.97 19.11 6.21
N HIS A 198 5.43 18.26 7.11
CA HIS A 198 6.12 17.03 6.75
C HIS A 198 5.74 15.86 7.68
N ILE A 199 5.34 14.72 7.11
CA ILE A 199 4.99 13.51 7.87
C ILE A 199 6.17 13.04 8.74
N LEU A 200 7.41 13.11 8.26
CA LEU A 200 8.59 12.75 9.05
C LEU A 200 8.83 13.65 10.28
N SER A 201 8.25 14.84 10.29
CA SER A 201 8.30 15.75 11.45
C SER A 201 7.15 15.51 12.42
N GLY A 202 6.34 14.46 12.20
CA GLY A 202 5.21 14.10 13.07
C GLY A 202 3.89 14.76 12.68
N CYS A 203 3.80 15.44 11.52
CA CYS A 203 2.56 15.97 10.99
C CYS A 203 1.67 14.87 10.39
N ASN A 204 0.36 15.13 10.30
CA ASN A 204 -0.59 14.17 9.70
C ASN A 204 -0.49 14.07 8.18
N ALA A 205 0.07 15.08 7.52
CA ALA A 205 0.25 15.16 6.08
C ALA A 205 1.56 15.89 5.73
N CYS A 206 2.04 15.64 4.50
CA CYS A 206 2.91 16.59 3.82
C CYS A 206 2.01 17.56 3.08
N GLU A 207 2.05 18.83 3.42
CA GLU A 207 1.27 19.89 2.81
C GLU A 207 2.16 20.76 1.94
N TYR A 208 1.69 21.09 0.76
CA TYR A 208 2.41 21.85 -0.25
C TYR A 208 1.57 23.03 -0.69
N THR A 209 2.14 24.23 -0.61
CA THR A 209 1.61 25.43 -1.28
C THR A 209 2.06 25.44 -2.73
N ILE A 210 1.16 25.73 -3.66
CA ILE A 210 1.41 25.70 -5.11
C ILE A 210 1.15 27.09 -5.68
N GLU A 211 2.20 27.69 -6.26
CA GLU A 211 2.14 28.99 -6.93
C GLU A 211 2.23 28.79 -8.46
N PHE A 212 1.12 28.91 -9.16
CA PHE A 212 1.08 28.86 -10.61
C PHE A 212 1.48 30.22 -11.21
N HIS A 213 2.34 30.22 -12.21
CA HIS A 213 2.68 31.40 -12.97
C HIS A 213 1.44 31.87 -13.77
N GLY A 214 0.81 32.99 -13.34
CA GLY A 214 -0.40 33.55 -13.97
C GLY A 214 -1.72 33.21 -13.25
N GLY A 215 -1.68 32.57 -12.09
CA GLY A 215 -2.87 32.18 -11.31
C GLY A 215 -3.57 30.93 -11.83
N LEU A 216 -4.61 30.46 -11.12
CA LEU A 216 -5.41 29.27 -11.51
C LEU A 216 -6.27 29.49 -12.75
N GLN A 217 -6.65 30.73 -13.03
CA GLN A 217 -7.35 31.13 -14.24
C GLN A 217 -6.30 31.60 -15.26
N GLY A 218 -5.91 30.68 -16.15
CA GLY A 218 -5.11 31.05 -17.30
C GLY A 218 -5.81 32.16 -18.07
N ASP A 219 -5.06 33.18 -18.51
CA ASP A 219 -5.57 34.23 -19.38
C ASP A 219 -6.28 33.60 -20.58
N ALA A 220 -7.53 33.96 -20.80
CA ALA A 220 -8.40 33.53 -21.88
C ALA A 220 -8.00 34.21 -23.20
#